data_db2978ec4faf3e2193a9b7de73df12f5
#
_entry.id   db2978ec4faf3e2193a9b7de73df12f5
#
_cell.length_a   1.000
_cell.length_b   1.000
_cell.length_c   1.000
_cell.angle_alpha   90.00
_cell.angle_beta   90.00
_cell.angle_gamma   90.00
#
_symmetry.space_group_name_H-M   'P 1'
#
loop_
_entity.id
_entity.type
_entity.pdbx_description
1 polymer ?
#
loop_
_entity_poly.entity_id
_entity_poly.type
_entity_poly.pdbx_seq_one_letter_code
_entity_poly.pdbx_strand_id
1 'polypeptide(L)'
;MIICLVTVISRSKFMSSSLFTPIELSGLALANRVVVAPMCQYSANEGTMNDWHLANLGQFAMSGPGLIIIEATGVEAAGRITHGCSGLYSDENEAAMKRVVDFCKSVGQSKIGIQLGHAGRKASSQRPWEGGNA
;
A
#
# COMPACT_ATOMS: atom_id res chain seq x y z
N MET A 1 -6.01 53.87 -12.68
CA MET A 1 -5.07 53.34 -13.70
C MET A 1 -4.38 52.13 -13.04
N ILE A 2 -4.87 50.92 -13.33
CA ILE A 2 -4.35 49.69 -12.74
C ILE A 2 -3.31 49.16 -13.71
N ILE A 3 -2.06 49.16 -13.32
CA ILE A 3 -0.97 48.59 -14.11
C ILE A 3 -0.94 47.07 -13.82
N CYS A 4 -1.40 46.30 -14.79
CA CYS A 4 -1.31 44.85 -14.76
C CYS A 4 0.13 44.45 -15.17
N LEU A 5 0.95 44.05 -14.19
CA LEU A 5 2.30 43.56 -14.45
C LEU A 5 2.19 42.09 -14.92
N VAL A 6 2.20 41.89 -16.24
CA VAL A 6 2.28 40.53 -16.81
C VAL A 6 3.74 40.09 -16.72
N THR A 7 4.08 39.32 -15.70
CA THR A 7 5.38 38.65 -15.60
C THR A 7 5.41 37.52 -16.62
N VAL A 8 6.14 37.71 -17.71
CA VAL A 8 6.47 36.64 -18.66
C VAL A 8 7.40 35.66 -17.95
N ILE A 9 6.85 34.58 -17.44
CA ILE A 9 7.65 33.46 -16.92
C ILE A 9 8.26 32.80 -18.15
N SER A 10 9.57 33.04 -18.35
CA SER A 10 10.39 32.29 -19.30
C SER A 10 10.17 30.79 -19.05
N ARG A 11 9.74 30.05 -20.07
CA ARG A 11 9.67 28.59 -20.04
C ARG A 11 11.09 28.05 -19.91
N SER A 12 11.60 27.95 -18.68
CA SER A 12 12.68 27.02 -18.39
C SER A 12 12.20 25.64 -18.86
N LYS A 13 13.00 24.92 -19.63
CA LYS A 13 12.76 23.51 -19.94
C LYS A 13 12.76 22.78 -18.60
N PHE A 14 11.58 22.65 -18.00
CA PHE A 14 11.41 21.69 -16.90
C PHE A 14 11.76 20.32 -17.49
N MET A 15 12.87 19.75 -17.07
CA MET A 15 13.15 18.34 -17.29
C MET A 15 12.06 17.59 -16.55
N SER A 16 11.02 17.12 -17.27
CA SER A 16 9.98 16.32 -16.68
C SER A 16 10.62 15.03 -16.19
N SER A 17 10.62 14.83 -14.89
CA SER A 17 11.09 13.58 -14.30
C SER A 17 10.26 12.42 -14.85
N SER A 18 10.90 11.41 -15.43
CA SER A 18 10.23 10.20 -15.92
C SER A 18 9.47 9.46 -14.81
N LEU A 19 9.81 9.71 -13.55
CA LEU A 19 9.16 9.12 -12.36
C LEU A 19 7.65 9.38 -12.34
N PHE A 20 7.21 10.55 -12.77
CA PHE A 20 5.80 10.97 -12.76
C PHE A 20 5.08 10.77 -14.08
N THR A 21 5.71 10.09 -15.05
CA THR A 21 5.04 9.72 -16.30
C THR A 21 4.31 8.39 -16.16
N PRO A 22 3.16 8.21 -16.83
CA PRO A 22 2.46 6.92 -16.84
C PRO A 22 3.34 5.78 -17.34
N ILE A 23 3.03 4.58 -16.91
CA ILE A 23 3.63 3.34 -17.38
C ILE A 23 2.57 2.24 -17.46
N GLU A 24 2.72 1.33 -18.41
CA GLU A 24 1.91 0.12 -18.49
C GLU A 24 2.77 -1.10 -18.15
N LEU A 25 2.27 -1.93 -17.24
CA LEU A 25 2.91 -3.18 -16.82
C LEU A 25 1.94 -4.34 -17.12
N SER A 26 2.21 -5.11 -18.16
CA SER A 26 1.39 -6.27 -18.55
C SER A 26 -0.12 -5.98 -18.58
N GLY A 27 -0.52 -4.88 -19.19
CA GLY A 27 -1.91 -4.45 -19.28
C GLY A 27 -2.43 -3.64 -18.07
N LEU A 28 -1.62 -3.47 -17.02
CA LEU A 28 -1.95 -2.62 -15.88
C LEU A 28 -1.40 -1.20 -16.11
N ALA A 29 -2.28 -0.25 -16.39
CA ALA A 29 -1.93 1.15 -16.54
C ALA A 29 -1.77 1.83 -15.16
N LEU A 30 -0.59 2.39 -14.91
CA LEU A 30 -0.24 3.16 -13.71
C LEU A 30 -0.08 4.63 -14.06
N ALA A 31 -0.60 5.52 -13.22
CA ALA A 31 -0.53 6.97 -13.43
C ALA A 31 0.90 7.55 -13.32
N ASN A 32 1.77 6.88 -12.60
CA ASN A 32 3.18 7.21 -12.43
C ASN A 32 3.98 5.96 -12.03
N ARG A 33 5.29 6.09 -11.89
CA ARG A 33 6.21 4.98 -11.63
C ARG A 33 6.56 4.81 -10.15
N VAL A 34 5.86 5.49 -9.26
CA VAL A 34 6.03 5.32 -7.81
C VAL A 34 5.23 4.11 -7.34
N VAL A 35 5.90 3.19 -6.68
CA VAL A 35 5.28 1.99 -6.10
C VAL A 35 5.57 1.96 -4.61
N VAL A 36 4.51 1.86 -3.80
CA VAL A 36 4.65 1.57 -2.37
C VAL A 36 4.86 0.06 -2.23
N ALA A 37 6.05 -0.32 -1.78
CA ALA A 37 6.42 -1.71 -1.55
C ALA A 37 5.61 -2.32 -0.39
N PRO A 38 5.41 -3.66 -0.37
CA PRO A 38 4.76 -4.32 0.76
C PRO A 38 5.62 -4.20 2.02
N MET A 39 5.05 -3.69 3.11
CA MET A 39 5.74 -3.48 4.38
C MET A 39 4.86 -3.97 5.53
N CYS A 40 5.25 -5.08 6.15
CA CYS A 40 4.51 -5.66 7.26
C CYS A 40 4.34 -4.68 8.42
N GLN A 41 3.10 -4.52 8.86
CA GLN A 41 2.72 -3.63 9.95
C GLN A 41 2.66 -4.36 11.29
N TYR A 42 2.53 -5.68 11.26
CA TYR A 42 2.40 -6.55 12.44
C TYR A 42 1.27 -6.11 13.40
N SER A 43 0.24 -5.48 12.88
CA SER A 43 -0.84 -4.83 13.65
C SER A 43 -2.22 -5.46 13.43
N ALA A 44 -2.30 -6.56 12.66
CA ALA A 44 -3.52 -7.31 12.49
C ALA A 44 -3.87 -8.12 13.76
N ASN A 45 -5.16 -8.39 13.94
CA ASN A 45 -5.67 -9.26 14.98
C ASN A 45 -6.18 -10.56 14.35
N GLU A 46 -5.49 -11.67 14.59
CA GLU A 46 -5.81 -12.98 13.98
C GLU A 46 -6.00 -12.91 12.45
N GLY A 47 -5.10 -12.19 11.77
CA GLY A 47 -5.16 -11.95 10.33
C GLY A 47 -6.10 -10.82 9.91
N THR A 48 -6.96 -10.34 10.79
CA THR A 48 -7.98 -9.34 10.49
C THR A 48 -7.38 -7.93 10.53
N MET A 49 -7.44 -7.22 9.41
CA MET A 49 -7.04 -5.81 9.33
C MET A 49 -7.96 -4.92 10.18
N ASN A 50 -7.40 -3.83 10.69
CA ASN A 50 -8.10 -2.88 11.55
C ASN A 50 -7.84 -1.42 11.13
N ASP A 51 -8.18 -0.46 11.97
CA ASP A 51 -8.04 0.97 11.68
C ASP A 51 -6.58 1.41 11.48
N TRP A 52 -5.60 0.68 12.03
CA TRP A 52 -4.19 0.93 11.73
C TRP A 52 -3.90 0.77 10.23
N HIS A 53 -4.38 -0.32 9.63
CA HIS A 53 -4.19 -0.60 8.21
C HIS A 53 -4.94 0.42 7.33
N LEU A 54 -6.14 0.83 7.78
CA LEU A 54 -6.91 1.87 7.11
C LEU A 54 -6.16 3.20 7.10
N ALA A 55 -5.61 3.62 8.24
CA ALA A 55 -4.83 4.86 8.33
C ALA A 55 -3.52 4.76 7.54
N ASN A 56 -2.77 3.66 7.68
CA ASN A 56 -1.48 3.47 7.02
C ASN A 56 -1.60 3.39 5.49
N LEU A 57 -2.50 2.56 4.97
CA LEU A 57 -2.70 2.45 3.52
C LEU A 57 -3.43 3.66 2.94
N GLY A 58 -4.35 4.26 3.71
CA GLY A 58 -5.08 5.46 3.32
C GLY A 58 -4.17 6.66 3.08
N GLN A 59 -3.17 6.90 3.93
CA GLN A 59 -2.22 7.99 3.70
C GLN A 59 -1.40 7.80 2.42
N PHE A 60 -1.01 6.55 2.09
CA PHE A 60 -0.36 6.28 0.82
C PHE A 60 -1.31 6.49 -0.35
N ALA A 61 -2.57 6.06 -0.25
CA ALA A 61 -3.56 6.25 -1.31
C ALA A 61 -3.79 7.75 -1.60
N MET A 62 -3.88 8.59 -0.58
CA MET A 62 -3.99 10.05 -0.72
C MET A 62 -2.72 10.71 -1.28
N SER A 63 -1.55 10.08 -1.09
CA SER A 63 -0.27 10.59 -1.62
C SER A 63 -0.08 10.35 -3.12
N GLY A 64 -0.91 9.54 -3.75
CA GLY A 64 -1.01 9.38 -5.21
C GLY A 64 0.10 8.56 -5.90
N PRO A 65 0.70 7.52 -5.30
CA PRO A 65 1.57 6.60 -6.04
C PRO A 65 0.79 5.87 -7.13
N GLY A 66 1.49 5.39 -8.16
CA GLY A 66 0.86 4.60 -9.22
C GLY A 66 0.32 3.26 -8.72
N LEU A 67 1.02 2.63 -7.78
CA LEU A 67 0.66 1.33 -7.21
C LEU A 67 0.98 1.29 -5.71
N ILE A 68 0.10 0.68 -4.93
CA ILE A 68 0.33 0.31 -3.53
C ILE A 68 0.24 -1.21 -3.44
N ILE A 69 1.23 -1.85 -2.83
CA ILE A 69 1.20 -3.30 -2.57
C ILE A 69 0.98 -3.50 -1.07
N ILE A 70 -0.15 -4.11 -0.73
CA ILE A 70 -0.48 -4.49 0.64
C ILE A 70 0.59 -5.47 1.17
N GLU A 71 0.91 -5.35 2.45
CA GLU A 71 1.89 -6.17 3.16
C GLU A 71 1.72 -7.67 2.94
N ALA A 72 2.76 -8.44 3.29
CA ALA A 72 2.72 -9.89 3.24
C ALA A 72 1.51 -10.42 4.03
N THR A 73 0.62 -11.08 3.30
CA THR A 73 -0.68 -11.55 3.78
C THR A 73 -0.71 -13.06 3.73
N GLY A 74 -0.91 -13.68 4.88
CA GLY A 74 -0.94 -15.14 5.01
C GLY A 74 -2.15 -15.75 4.31
N VAL A 75 -1.94 -16.81 3.54
CA VAL A 75 -3.01 -17.58 2.89
C VAL A 75 -3.64 -18.61 3.83
N GLU A 76 -3.03 -18.81 4.99
CA GLU A 76 -3.56 -19.58 6.13
C GLU A 76 -2.98 -19.05 7.45
N ALA A 77 -3.62 -19.35 8.57
CA ALA A 77 -3.20 -18.85 9.88
C ALA A 77 -1.78 -19.30 10.24
N ALA A 78 -1.43 -20.57 9.97
CA ALA A 78 -0.10 -21.12 10.23
C ALA A 78 0.97 -20.52 9.32
N GLY A 79 0.61 -19.95 8.19
CA GLY A 79 1.51 -19.35 7.21
C GLY A 79 1.87 -17.88 7.48
N ARG A 80 1.35 -17.27 8.54
CA ARG A 80 1.72 -15.89 8.92
C ARG A 80 3.16 -15.83 9.44
N ILE A 81 3.88 -14.75 9.14
CA ILE A 81 5.22 -14.53 9.70
C ILE A 81 5.12 -14.37 11.22
N THR A 82 4.19 -13.52 11.67
CA THR A 82 3.89 -13.31 13.09
C THR A 82 2.38 -13.37 13.31
N HIS A 83 1.95 -13.51 14.56
CA HIS A 83 0.53 -13.43 14.93
C HIS A 83 -0.12 -12.08 14.59
N GLY A 84 0.67 -11.02 14.37
CA GLY A 84 0.21 -9.70 13.97
C GLY A 84 0.18 -9.46 12.45
N CYS A 85 0.51 -10.46 11.61
CA CYS A 85 0.43 -10.30 10.16
C CYS A 85 -1.00 -10.40 9.66
N SER A 86 -1.27 -9.66 8.56
CA SER A 86 -2.53 -9.76 7.84
C SER A 86 -2.74 -11.15 7.27
N GLY A 87 -3.97 -11.56 7.15
CA GLY A 87 -4.41 -12.83 6.57
C GLY A 87 -5.50 -12.63 5.52
N LEU A 88 -5.65 -13.63 4.66
CA LEU A 88 -6.76 -13.73 3.70
C LEU A 88 -7.15 -15.20 3.57
N TYR A 89 -7.66 -15.77 4.66
CA TYR A 89 -8.01 -17.17 4.77
C TYR A 89 -9.38 -17.40 5.45
N SER A 90 -10.12 -16.32 5.70
CA SER A 90 -11.50 -16.37 6.23
C SER A 90 -12.32 -15.22 5.66
N ASP A 91 -13.65 -15.37 5.68
CA ASP A 91 -14.59 -14.33 5.25
C ASP A 91 -14.44 -13.03 6.07
N GLU A 92 -14.08 -13.15 7.35
CA GLU A 92 -13.82 -12.00 8.22
C GLU A 92 -12.56 -11.24 7.78
N ASN A 93 -11.49 -11.97 7.43
CA ASN A 93 -10.27 -11.34 6.91
C ASN A 93 -10.55 -10.64 5.58
N GLU A 94 -11.33 -11.27 4.68
CA GLU A 94 -11.73 -10.67 3.41
C GLU A 94 -12.54 -9.39 3.63
N ALA A 95 -13.57 -9.44 4.47
CA ALA A 95 -14.43 -8.29 4.77
C ALA A 95 -13.63 -7.10 5.34
N ALA A 96 -12.70 -7.37 6.27
CA ALA A 96 -11.85 -6.35 6.86
C ALA A 96 -10.88 -5.75 5.84
N MET A 97 -10.25 -6.57 5.01
CA MET A 97 -9.38 -6.10 3.93
C MET A 97 -10.16 -5.31 2.89
N LYS A 98 -11.34 -5.78 2.51
CA LYS A 98 -12.23 -5.07 1.59
C LYS A 98 -12.55 -3.66 2.08
N ARG A 99 -12.87 -3.50 3.37
CA ARG A 99 -13.11 -2.18 3.99
C ARG A 99 -11.93 -1.24 3.77
N VAL A 100 -10.70 -1.72 4.00
CA VAL A 100 -9.47 -0.93 3.82
C VAL A 100 -9.24 -0.58 2.34
N VAL A 101 -9.41 -1.54 1.45
CA VAL A 101 -9.23 -1.36 0.00
C VAL A 101 -10.27 -0.38 -0.55
N ASP A 102 -11.53 -0.51 -0.16
CA ASP A 102 -12.60 0.39 -0.60
C ASP A 102 -12.33 1.84 -0.12
N PHE A 103 -11.86 2.01 1.12
CA PHE A 103 -11.45 3.31 1.61
C PHE A 103 -10.30 3.89 0.76
N CYS A 104 -9.25 3.13 0.52
CA CYS A 104 -8.12 3.60 -0.31
C CYS A 104 -8.58 4.02 -1.72
N LYS A 105 -9.48 3.26 -2.33
CA LYS A 105 -10.07 3.58 -3.65
C LYS A 105 -10.96 4.83 -3.61
N SER A 106 -11.57 5.14 -2.48
CA SER A 106 -12.44 6.32 -2.33
C SER A 106 -11.64 7.62 -2.19
N VAL A 107 -10.40 7.56 -1.67
CA VAL A 107 -9.58 8.73 -1.38
C VAL A 107 -8.38 8.91 -2.32
N GLY A 108 -8.11 7.93 -3.21
CA GLY A 108 -6.97 7.96 -4.12
C GLY A 108 -7.24 7.27 -5.45
N GLN A 109 -6.30 7.41 -6.39
CA GLN A 109 -6.36 6.79 -7.72
C GLN A 109 -5.34 5.66 -7.91
N SER A 110 -4.56 5.37 -6.88
CA SER A 110 -3.54 4.32 -6.89
C SER A 110 -4.16 2.97 -7.20
N LYS A 111 -3.49 2.18 -8.02
CA LYS A 111 -3.82 0.75 -8.13
C LYS A 111 -3.40 0.06 -6.84
N ILE A 112 -4.11 -1.01 -6.47
CA ILE A 112 -3.83 -1.76 -5.24
C ILE A 112 -3.55 -3.20 -5.62
N GLY A 113 -2.41 -3.69 -5.18
CA GLY A 113 -1.99 -5.08 -5.24
C GLY A 113 -1.83 -5.64 -3.82
N ILE A 114 -1.54 -6.93 -3.74
CA ILE A 114 -1.33 -7.64 -2.47
C ILE A 114 -0.14 -8.60 -2.61
N GLN A 115 0.66 -8.72 -1.57
CA GLN A 115 1.67 -9.76 -1.47
C GLN A 115 1.10 -10.97 -0.72
N LEU A 116 0.56 -11.94 -1.45
CA LEU A 116 0.13 -13.22 -0.86
C LEU A 116 1.34 -14.08 -0.55
N GLY A 117 1.33 -14.75 0.59
CA GLY A 117 2.45 -15.56 0.99
C GLY A 117 2.15 -16.59 2.08
N HIS A 118 3.09 -17.49 2.23
CA HIS A 118 3.17 -18.46 3.32
C HIS A 118 4.61 -18.45 3.83
N ALA A 119 4.80 -18.10 5.11
CA ALA A 119 6.14 -17.93 5.67
C ALA A 119 6.93 -19.24 5.84
N GLY A 120 6.26 -20.40 5.76
CA GLY A 120 6.88 -21.70 5.90
C GLY A 120 7.58 -21.84 7.26
N ARG A 121 8.83 -22.30 7.27
CA ARG A 121 9.61 -22.46 8.51
C ARG A 121 9.92 -21.16 9.26
N LYS A 122 9.67 -20.00 8.67
CA LYS A 122 9.80 -18.68 9.31
C LYS A 122 8.48 -18.17 9.89
N ALA A 123 7.42 -18.99 9.81
CA ALA A 123 6.12 -18.67 10.38
C ALA A 123 6.15 -18.71 11.90
N SER A 124 5.11 -18.14 12.51
CA SER A 124 4.86 -18.17 13.97
C SER A 124 5.96 -17.50 14.82
N SER A 125 6.71 -16.58 14.23
CA SER A 125 7.65 -15.73 14.96
C SER A 125 6.92 -14.71 15.83
N GLN A 126 7.60 -14.18 16.83
CA GLN A 126 7.17 -13.01 17.58
C GLN A 126 7.26 -11.75 16.69
N ARG A 127 6.49 -10.71 17.03
CA ARG A 127 6.66 -9.40 16.39
C ARG A 127 8.07 -8.85 16.69
N PRO A 128 8.64 -7.99 15.81
CA PRO A 128 9.97 -7.44 16.00
C PRO A 128 10.20 -6.78 17.37
N TRP A 129 9.21 -6.07 17.89
CA TRP A 129 9.28 -5.41 19.21
C TRP A 129 8.98 -6.33 20.40
N GLU A 130 8.59 -7.58 20.16
CA GLU A 130 8.44 -8.63 21.17
C GLU A 130 9.70 -9.52 21.27
N GLY A 131 10.72 -9.22 20.43
CA GLY A 131 11.99 -9.95 20.37
C GLY A 131 12.25 -10.60 19.03
N GLY A 132 11.25 -10.80 18.17
CA GLY A 132 11.39 -11.34 16.82
C GLY A 132 11.83 -12.82 16.76
N ASN A 133 11.81 -13.54 17.87
CA ASN A 133 12.24 -14.94 17.96
C ASN A 133 11.10 -15.89 17.52
N ALA A 134 11.47 -17.01 16.91
CA ALA A 134 10.58 -18.12 16.60
C ALA A 134 10.38 -19.01 17.81
#